data_5ae4ca1c151bee2789fff87cf2594609
#
_entry.id   5ae4ca1c151bee2789fff87cf2594609
#
_cell.length_a   1.000
_cell.length_b   1.000
_cell.length_c   1.000
_cell.angle_alpha   90.00
_cell.angle_beta   90.00
_cell.angle_gamma   90.00
#
_symmetry.space_group_name_H-M   'P 1'
#
loop_
_entity.id
_entity.type
_entity.pdbx_description
1 polymer ?
#
loop_
_entity_poly.entity_id
_entity_poly.type
_entity_poly.pdbx_seq_one_letter_code
_entity_poly.pdbx_strand_id
1 'polypeptide(L)'
;MPELDLVSKGMTTCQGCAMELIARSALEVLGPKTITMTPPSCSAIITGNGDETGWGIPCVQTVLMSLPAFASGVSEALKIQGKNDVNVMGYAGDGGTFDIGFQALSGAIERGHKAIYICCNNEAYMNTGIQRSSSTPRFANATTSPAGSKLPGKQQNKKDLTAIIAAHGSPYVAQTAFIGNMGDLH
;
A
#
# COMPACT_ATOMS: atom_id res chain seq x y z
N MET A 1 -8.27 -28.81 -2.19
CA MET A 1 -9.00 -27.85 -3.03
C MET A 1 -7.97 -27.09 -3.81
N PRO A 2 -8.20 -26.71 -5.09
CA PRO A 2 -7.27 -25.78 -5.71
C PRO A 2 -7.19 -24.52 -4.86
N GLU A 3 -5.97 -24.10 -4.60
CA GLU A 3 -5.68 -22.88 -3.84
C GLU A 3 -6.41 -21.71 -4.51
N LEU A 4 -7.27 -21.01 -3.77
CA LEU A 4 -8.09 -19.94 -4.31
C LEU A 4 -7.17 -18.73 -4.53
N ASP A 5 -6.73 -18.55 -5.77
CA ASP A 5 -5.96 -17.36 -6.14
C ASP A 5 -6.90 -16.14 -6.13
N LEU A 6 -6.79 -15.30 -5.10
CA LEU A 6 -7.61 -14.12 -4.91
C LEU A 6 -7.10 -12.88 -5.67
N VAL A 7 -6.05 -13.06 -6.47
CA VAL A 7 -5.55 -12.03 -7.40
C VAL A 7 -5.49 -12.63 -8.79
N SER A 8 -6.18 -12.02 -9.74
CA SER A 8 -6.27 -12.51 -11.13
C SER A 8 -4.90 -12.65 -11.77
N LYS A 9 -4.79 -13.59 -12.71
CA LYS A 9 -3.62 -13.75 -13.58
C LYS A 9 -3.72 -12.81 -14.78
N GLY A 10 -2.58 -12.43 -15.34
CA GLY A 10 -2.53 -11.65 -16.59
C GLY A 10 -2.93 -10.18 -16.43
N MET A 11 -2.64 -9.58 -15.30
CA MET A 11 -2.87 -8.15 -15.07
C MET A 11 -1.90 -7.27 -15.87
N THR A 12 -2.24 -6.00 -15.99
CA THR A 12 -1.43 -4.97 -16.67
C THR A 12 -0.33 -4.35 -15.80
N THR A 13 0.00 -4.97 -14.68
CA THR A 13 1.15 -4.60 -13.85
C THR A 13 2.47 -4.83 -14.59
N CYS A 14 3.54 -4.16 -14.17
CA CYS A 14 4.87 -4.38 -14.72
C CYS A 14 5.29 -5.86 -14.53
N GLN A 15 6.01 -6.41 -15.48
CA GLN A 15 6.55 -7.77 -15.38
C GLN A 15 7.44 -7.91 -14.14
N GLY A 16 7.18 -8.91 -13.31
CA GLY A 16 7.90 -9.12 -12.05
C GLY A 16 7.62 -8.06 -10.98
N CYS A 17 6.48 -7.39 -11.03
CA CYS A 17 6.11 -6.33 -10.09
C CYS A 17 5.94 -6.88 -8.67
N ALA A 18 6.72 -6.36 -7.74
CA ALA A 18 6.64 -6.71 -6.33
C ALA A 18 5.26 -6.43 -5.70
N MET A 19 4.56 -5.39 -6.15
CA MET A 19 3.22 -5.09 -5.64
C MET A 19 2.25 -6.25 -5.83
N GLU A 20 2.26 -6.87 -7.01
CA GLU A 20 1.38 -8.02 -7.28
C GLU A 20 1.71 -9.21 -6.37
N LEU A 21 3.00 -9.50 -6.19
CA LEU A 21 3.45 -10.58 -5.32
C LEU A 21 3.04 -10.32 -3.86
N ILE A 22 3.24 -9.11 -3.36
CA ILE A 22 2.83 -8.71 -2.01
C ILE A 22 1.30 -8.84 -1.85
N ALA A 23 0.51 -8.45 -2.86
CA ALA A 23 -0.94 -8.58 -2.82
C ALA A 23 -1.36 -10.06 -2.71
N ARG A 24 -0.73 -10.95 -3.49
CA ARG A 24 -0.98 -12.40 -3.44
C ARG A 24 -0.64 -12.98 -2.07
N SER A 25 0.57 -12.72 -1.56
CA SER A 25 1.01 -13.20 -0.25
C SER A 25 0.12 -12.69 0.89
N ALA A 26 -0.26 -11.41 0.84
CA ALA A 26 -1.18 -10.86 1.84
C ALA A 26 -2.54 -11.55 1.82
N LEU A 27 -3.11 -11.82 0.64
CA LEU A 27 -4.42 -12.46 0.53
C LEU A 27 -4.38 -13.98 0.77
N GLU A 28 -3.25 -14.62 0.55
CA GLU A 28 -3.04 -16.01 0.97
C GLU A 28 -3.20 -16.19 2.49
N VAL A 29 -2.71 -15.21 3.26
CA VAL A 29 -2.83 -15.20 4.72
C VAL A 29 -4.21 -14.70 5.18
N LEU A 30 -4.71 -13.60 4.59
CA LEU A 30 -5.95 -12.94 5.03
C LEU A 30 -7.22 -13.67 4.56
N GLY A 31 -7.14 -14.35 3.43
CA GLY A 31 -8.23 -15.10 2.85
C GLY A 31 -9.36 -14.27 2.22
N PRO A 32 -10.42 -14.93 1.76
CA PRO A 32 -11.49 -14.31 0.98
C PRO A 32 -12.41 -13.37 1.80
N LYS A 33 -12.39 -13.46 3.12
CA LYS A 33 -13.15 -12.54 4.00
C LYS A 33 -12.37 -11.24 4.23
N THR A 34 -11.93 -10.61 3.15
CA THR A 34 -11.15 -9.37 3.18
C THR A 34 -11.81 -8.34 2.28
N ILE A 35 -11.90 -7.10 2.76
CA ILE A 35 -12.27 -5.93 1.95
C ILE A 35 -11.00 -5.10 1.78
N THR A 36 -10.58 -4.87 0.54
CA THR A 36 -9.43 -4.04 0.25
C THR A 36 -9.81 -2.64 -0.21
N MET A 37 -8.95 -1.69 0.10
CA MET A 37 -9.04 -0.33 -0.41
C MET A 37 -7.72 0.06 -1.04
N THR A 38 -7.78 0.69 -2.21
CA THR A 38 -6.61 1.12 -2.97
C THR A 38 -6.73 2.59 -3.37
N PRO A 39 -5.66 3.40 -3.26
CA PRO A 39 -5.67 4.75 -3.82
C PRO A 39 -5.23 4.70 -5.29
N PRO A 40 -5.44 5.78 -6.05
CA PRO A 40 -4.82 5.95 -7.37
C PRO A 40 -3.29 5.83 -7.26
N SER A 41 -2.72 4.76 -7.81
CA SER A 41 -1.28 4.44 -7.77
C SER A 41 -1.04 3.18 -8.60
N CYS A 42 0.13 2.57 -8.51
CA CYS A 42 0.34 1.24 -9.10
C CYS A 42 -0.68 0.19 -8.58
N SER A 43 -1.22 0.34 -7.36
CA SER A 43 -2.28 -0.55 -6.86
C SER A 43 -3.60 -0.42 -7.64
N ALA A 44 -3.87 0.74 -8.25
CA ALA A 44 -5.03 0.92 -9.11
C ALA A 44 -4.95 0.07 -10.39
N ILE A 45 -3.76 -0.34 -10.80
CA ILE A 45 -3.59 -1.26 -11.94
C ILE A 45 -4.14 -2.66 -11.59
N ILE A 46 -3.96 -3.11 -10.35
CA ILE A 46 -4.57 -4.35 -9.85
C ILE A 46 -6.09 -4.17 -9.72
N THR A 47 -6.53 -2.99 -9.28
CA THR A 47 -7.95 -2.68 -9.12
C THR A 47 -8.68 -2.72 -10.46
N GLY A 48 -8.04 -2.28 -11.55
CA GLY A 48 -8.66 -2.27 -12.88
C GLY A 48 -9.89 -1.37 -12.96
N ASN A 49 -10.73 -1.60 -13.94
CA ASN A 49 -11.96 -0.85 -14.18
C ASN A 49 -13.15 -1.81 -14.33
N GLY A 50 -14.20 -1.61 -13.54
CA GLY A 50 -15.42 -2.40 -13.63
C GLY A 50 -15.17 -3.91 -13.45
N ASP A 51 -15.61 -4.70 -14.40
CA ASP A 51 -15.50 -6.16 -14.36
C ASP A 51 -14.09 -6.70 -14.61
N GLU A 52 -13.14 -5.82 -14.96
CA GLU A 52 -11.74 -6.18 -15.21
C GLU A 52 -10.85 -6.06 -13.96
N THR A 53 -11.44 -6.07 -12.77
CA THR A 53 -10.65 -6.00 -11.53
C THR A 53 -9.78 -7.24 -11.36
N GLY A 54 -8.53 -7.02 -10.96
CA GLY A 54 -7.61 -8.10 -10.56
C GLY A 54 -7.86 -8.64 -9.16
N TRP A 55 -8.71 -8.00 -8.36
CA TRP A 55 -9.04 -8.46 -7.01
C TRP A 55 -10.20 -9.46 -7.03
N GLY A 56 -9.98 -10.67 -6.54
CA GLY A 56 -11.01 -11.69 -6.28
C GLY A 56 -11.77 -11.47 -4.96
N ILE A 57 -11.68 -10.29 -4.39
CA ILE A 57 -12.31 -9.84 -3.15
C ILE A 57 -12.93 -8.46 -3.37
N PRO A 58 -13.87 -8.02 -2.50
CA PRO A 58 -14.39 -6.66 -2.58
C PRO A 58 -13.27 -5.61 -2.50
N CYS A 59 -13.22 -4.72 -3.48
CA CYS A 59 -12.26 -3.64 -3.56
C CYS A 59 -12.94 -2.29 -3.74
N VAL A 60 -12.45 -1.28 -3.02
CA VAL A 60 -12.90 0.11 -3.15
C VAL A 60 -11.72 0.97 -3.56
N GLN A 61 -11.83 1.66 -4.70
CA GLN A 61 -10.86 2.67 -5.08
C GLN A 61 -11.18 3.99 -4.38
N THR A 62 -10.22 4.52 -3.64
CA THR A 62 -10.35 5.76 -2.86
C THR A 62 -9.64 6.91 -3.56
N VAL A 63 -9.75 8.13 -3.06
CA VAL A 63 -8.83 9.21 -3.44
C VAL A 63 -7.49 9.06 -2.72
N LEU A 64 -6.42 9.60 -3.32
CA LEU A 64 -5.03 9.30 -2.94
C LEU A 64 -4.73 9.50 -1.45
N MET A 65 -5.24 10.58 -0.84
CA MET A 65 -4.98 10.93 0.55
C MET A 65 -5.89 10.23 1.57
N SER A 66 -7.02 9.67 1.15
CA SER A 66 -8.10 9.30 2.08
C SER A 66 -8.16 7.81 2.42
N LEU A 67 -7.28 6.97 1.83
CA LEU A 67 -7.34 5.53 2.04
C LEU A 67 -7.41 5.12 3.53
N PRO A 68 -6.57 5.64 4.44
CA PRO A 68 -6.66 5.25 5.86
C PRO A 68 -7.96 5.69 6.52
N ALA A 69 -8.54 6.83 6.09
CA ALA A 69 -9.83 7.29 6.59
C ALA A 69 -10.99 6.40 6.12
N PHE A 70 -10.95 5.93 4.85
CA PHE A 70 -11.91 4.94 4.35
C PHE A 70 -11.79 3.62 5.11
N ALA A 71 -10.56 3.13 5.31
CA ALA A 71 -10.31 1.92 6.09
C ALA A 71 -10.88 2.03 7.51
N SER A 72 -10.70 3.18 8.15
CA SER A 72 -11.31 3.49 9.44
C SER A 72 -12.85 3.40 9.39
N GLY A 73 -13.46 4.01 8.41
CA GLY A 73 -14.92 4.00 8.24
C GLY A 73 -15.48 2.59 8.01
N VAL A 74 -14.83 1.82 7.15
CA VAL A 74 -15.22 0.41 6.87
C VAL A 74 -15.05 -0.46 8.12
N SER A 75 -13.93 -0.29 8.86
CA SER A 75 -13.68 -1.02 10.10
C SER A 75 -14.77 -0.76 11.15
N GLU A 76 -15.15 0.50 11.36
CA GLU A 76 -16.21 0.84 12.31
C GLU A 76 -17.59 0.40 11.84
N ALA A 77 -17.89 0.46 10.54
CA ALA A 77 -19.13 -0.04 9.99
C ALA A 77 -19.29 -1.56 10.17
N LEU A 78 -18.23 -2.33 9.95
CA LEU A 78 -18.23 -3.78 10.16
C LEU A 78 -18.41 -4.12 11.65
N LYS A 79 -17.76 -3.39 12.53
CA LYS A 79 -17.90 -3.52 13.99
C LYS A 79 -19.36 -3.30 14.43
N ILE A 80 -20.00 -2.23 13.95
CA ILE A 80 -21.42 -1.93 14.25
C ILE A 80 -22.34 -3.04 13.74
N GLN A 81 -22.03 -3.65 12.59
CA GLN A 81 -22.77 -4.77 12.00
C GLN A 81 -22.46 -6.13 12.67
N GLY A 82 -21.56 -6.19 13.64
CA GLY A 82 -21.13 -7.43 14.26
C GLY A 82 -20.26 -8.35 13.38
N LYS A 83 -19.75 -7.84 12.24
CA LYS A 83 -18.91 -8.59 11.28
C LYS A 83 -17.44 -8.51 11.65
N ASN A 84 -17.08 -9.07 12.80
CA ASN A 84 -15.71 -8.99 13.35
C ASN A 84 -14.71 -9.94 12.67
N ASP A 85 -15.20 -10.85 11.82
CA ASP A 85 -14.45 -11.85 11.07
C ASP A 85 -14.07 -11.40 9.65
N VAL A 86 -14.37 -10.17 9.29
CA VAL A 86 -13.99 -9.55 8.02
C VAL A 86 -12.75 -8.70 8.22
N ASN A 87 -11.71 -8.96 7.44
CA ASN A 87 -10.49 -8.17 7.43
C ASN A 87 -10.68 -6.89 6.60
N VAL A 88 -10.09 -5.80 7.08
CA VAL A 88 -10.04 -4.52 6.36
C VAL A 88 -8.59 -4.27 5.97
N MET A 89 -8.30 -4.18 4.69
CA MET A 89 -6.94 -3.99 4.17
C MET A 89 -6.83 -2.69 3.36
N GLY A 90 -5.96 -1.79 3.78
CA GLY A 90 -5.50 -0.67 2.98
C GLY A 90 -4.23 -1.05 2.22
N TYR A 91 -4.21 -0.89 0.89
CA TYR A 91 -3.10 -1.29 0.04
C TYR A 91 -2.64 -0.12 -0.82
N ALA A 92 -1.52 0.50 -0.46
CA ALA A 92 -1.05 1.77 -1.04
C ALA A 92 0.43 1.72 -1.43
N GLY A 93 0.84 2.66 -2.28
CA GLY A 93 2.25 2.98 -2.54
C GLY A 93 2.82 3.98 -1.54
N ASP A 94 4.14 4.21 -1.66
CA ASP A 94 4.88 5.11 -0.78
C ASP A 94 4.42 6.58 -0.91
N GLY A 95 4.19 7.10 -2.11
CA GLY A 95 3.72 8.47 -2.29
C GLY A 95 2.40 8.75 -1.56
N GLY A 96 1.44 7.84 -1.67
CA GLY A 96 0.16 7.92 -0.95
C GLY A 96 0.30 7.79 0.56
N THR A 97 1.34 7.10 1.04
CA THR A 97 1.53 6.79 2.46
C THR A 97 2.45 7.76 3.17
N PHE A 98 3.66 8.00 2.61
CA PHE A 98 4.69 8.85 3.23
C PHE A 98 4.39 10.34 3.11
N ASP A 99 3.62 10.73 2.11
CA ASP A 99 3.34 12.12 1.76
C ASP A 99 1.87 12.47 2.02
N ILE A 100 1.04 12.45 0.98
CA ILE A 100 -0.29 13.07 1.03
C ILE A 100 -1.28 12.35 1.96
N GLY A 101 -1.17 11.04 2.16
CA GLY A 101 -2.05 10.25 3.04
C GLY A 101 -1.53 10.09 4.47
N PHE A 102 -0.36 10.61 4.79
CA PHE A 102 0.28 10.43 6.09
C PHE A 102 -0.58 10.91 7.26
N GLN A 103 -1.22 12.07 7.11
CA GLN A 103 -2.13 12.61 8.13
C GLN A 103 -3.29 11.67 8.44
N ALA A 104 -3.91 11.11 7.40
CA ALA A 104 -5.03 10.17 7.55
C ALA A 104 -4.58 8.87 8.22
N LEU A 105 -3.37 8.38 7.89
CA LEU A 105 -2.78 7.20 8.52
C LEU A 105 -2.48 7.44 10.01
N SER A 106 -1.85 8.56 10.33
CA SER A 106 -1.59 8.98 11.71
C SER A 106 -2.88 9.00 12.54
N GLY A 107 -3.95 9.61 12.01
CA GLY A 107 -5.22 9.67 12.69
C GLY A 107 -5.95 8.32 12.81
N ALA A 108 -5.79 7.42 11.85
CA ALA A 108 -6.36 6.07 11.93
C ALA A 108 -5.67 5.23 13.03
N ILE A 109 -4.35 5.35 13.14
CA ILE A 109 -3.56 4.68 14.18
C ILE A 109 -3.90 5.23 15.57
N GLU A 110 -3.95 6.54 15.71
CA GLU A 110 -4.30 7.22 16.97
C GLU A 110 -5.66 6.75 17.51
N ARG A 111 -6.65 6.58 16.64
CA ARG A 111 -7.98 6.08 17.01
C ARG A 111 -8.05 4.56 17.23
N GLY A 112 -6.98 3.82 16.95
CA GLY A 112 -6.93 2.37 17.14
C GLY A 112 -7.90 1.59 16.26
N HIS A 113 -8.19 2.06 15.04
CA HIS A 113 -9.06 1.35 14.12
C HIS A 113 -8.45 0.02 13.66
N LYS A 114 -9.27 -1.04 13.66
CA LYS A 114 -8.85 -2.39 13.26
C LYS A 114 -8.73 -2.49 11.74
N ALA A 115 -7.57 -2.17 11.21
CA ALA A 115 -7.26 -2.30 9.79
C ALA A 115 -5.79 -2.72 9.61
N ILE A 116 -5.53 -3.48 8.56
CA ILE A 116 -4.19 -3.83 8.10
C ILE A 116 -3.82 -2.83 7.02
N TYR A 117 -2.68 -2.16 7.16
CA TYR A 117 -2.21 -1.18 6.18
C TYR A 117 -0.89 -1.65 5.58
N ILE A 118 -0.89 -1.90 4.28
CA ILE A 118 0.28 -2.34 3.52
C ILE A 118 0.77 -1.18 2.65
N CYS A 119 2.01 -0.77 2.88
CA CYS A 119 2.69 0.22 2.06
C CYS A 119 3.72 -0.47 1.15
N CYS A 120 3.40 -0.59 -0.13
CA CYS A 120 4.33 -1.07 -1.14
C CYS A 120 5.26 0.07 -1.55
N ASN A 121 6.45 0.07 -0.99
CA ASN A 121 7.43 1.12 -1.18
C ASN A 121 8.34 0.84 -2.38
N ASN A 122 8.09 1.49 -3.51
CA ASN A 122 8.93 1.48 -4.70
C ASN A 122 9.75 2.78 -4.87
N GLU A 123 9.80 3.61 -3.82
CA GLU A 123 10.64 4.79 -3.67
C GLU A 123 10.35 5.96 -4.63
N ALA A 124 9.14 5.99 -5.23
CA ALA A 124 8.67 7.09 -6.09
C ALA A 124 7.16 7.06 -6.27
N TYR A 125 6.57 8.16 -6.76
CA TYR A 125 5.27 8.14 -7.43
C TYR A 125 5.46 7.46 -8.80
N MET A 126 5.58 6.13 -8.78
CA MET A 126 6.05 5.37 -9.93
C MET A 126 5.02 5.39 -11.07
N ASN A 127 3.73 5.19 -10.74
CA ASN A 127 2.66 5.09 -11.71
C ASN A 127 2.49 6.36 -12.56
N THR A 128 2.73 7.53 -11.97
CA THR A 128 2.55 8.82 -12.64
C THR A 128 3.78 9.31 -13.40
N GLY A 129 4.89 8.58 -13.38
CA GLY A 129 6.10 8.91 -14.12
C GLY A 129 7.30 9.24 -13.25
N ILE A 130 7.48 8.50 -12.17
CA ILE A 130 8.70 8.51 -11.33
C ILE A 130 8.96 9.87 -10.67
N GLN A 131 7.93 10.57 -10.20
CA GLN A 131 8.12 11.74 -9.37
C GLN A 131 8.68 11.32 -8.01
N ARG A 132 9.51 12.17 -7.41
CA ARG A 132 10.07 11.87 -6.10
C ARG A 132 8.99 11.79 -5.01
N SER A 133 9.07 10.80 -4.14
CA SER A 133 8.35 10.76 -2.86
C SER A 133 9.28 11.11 -1.70
N SER A 134 8.73 11.18 -0.49
CA SER A 134 9.55 11.27 0.73
C SER A 134 10.34 9.98 1.00
N SER A 135 9.95 8.88 0.37
CA SER A 135 10.65 7.60 0.44
C SER A 135 11.81 7.49 -0.55
N THR A 136 11.88 8.34 -1.57
CA THR A 136 13.00 8.34 -2.53
C THR A 136 14.32 8.61 -1.81
N PRO A 137 15.36 7.80 -2.04
CA PRO A 137 16.67 8.01 -1.43
C PRO A 137 17.29 9.36 -1.77
N ARG A 138 18.14 9.84 -0.89
CA ARG A 138 18.94 11.04 -1.18
C ARG A 138 19.85 10.82 -2.39
N PHE A 139 19.94 11.81 -3.24
CA PHE A 139 20.67 11.82 -4.50
C PHE A 139 20.10 10.93 -5.61
N ALA A 140 19.03 10.19 -5.36
CA ALA A 140 18.37 9.43 -6.40
C ALA A 140 17.76 10.34 -7.47
N ASN A 141 17.77 9.84 -8.70
CA ASN A 141 17.14 10.49 -9.84
C ASN A 141 15.63 10.26 -9.84
N ALA A 142 14.87 11.32 -10.02
CA ALA A 142 13.44 11.27 -10.26
C ALA A 142 13.03 12.41 -11.19
N THR A 143 11.87 12.32 -11.84
CA THR A 143 11.43 13.34 -12.80
C THR A 143 11.29 14.73 -12.19
N THR A 144 10.96 14.81 -10.91
CA THR A 144 10.85 16.09 -10.17
C THR A 144 12.10 16.45 -9.37
N SER A 145 13.13 15.62 -9.39
CA SER A 145 14.46 15.88 -8.81
C SER A 145 15.52 15.15 -9.63
N PRO A 146 15.80 15.65 -10.84
CA PRO A 146 16.72 14.97 -11.75
C PRO A 146 18.15 14.97 -11.20
N ALA A 147 18.87 13.86 -11.45
CA ALA A 147 20.28 13.69 -11.15
C ALA A 147 21.09 13.62 -12.46
N GLY A 148 22.29 14.19 -12.45
CA GLY A 148 23.20 14.20 -13.59
C GLY A 148 24.48 14.97 -13.27
N SER A 149 25.32 15.22 -14.26
CA SER A 149 26.63 15.87 -14.07
C SER A 149 26.56 17.28 -13.42
N LYS A 150 25.40 17.95 -13.51
CA LYS A 150 25.15 19.28 -12.93
C LYS A 150 23.94 19.33 -12.00
N LEU A 151 23.23 18.24 -11.85
CA LEU A 151 21.97 18.16 -11.10
C LEU A 151 22.14 17.13 -9.97
N PRO A 152 21.83 17.52 -8.73
CA PRO A 152 22.21 16.73 -7.56
C PRO A 152 21.24 15.58 -7.21
N GLY A 153 20.11 15.42 -7.94
CA GLY A 153 19.06 14.51 -7.53
C GLY A 153 18.28 15.01 -6.30
N LYS A 154 17.59 14.14 -5.63
CA LYS A 154 16.84 14.51 -4.42
C LYS A 154 17.77 14.90 -3.28
N GLN A 155 17.56 16.05 -2.67
CA GLN A 155 18.43 16.58 -1.61
C GLN A 155 18.00 16.15 -0.20
N GLN A 156 16.73 15.85 0.00
CA GLN A 156 16.18 15.48 1.32
C GLN A 156 16.47 14.01 1.63
N ASN A 157 16.69 13.72 2.91
CA ASN A 157 16.80 12.33 3.37
C ASN A 157 15.47 11.59 3.18
N LYS A 158 15.55 10.28 3.03
CA LYS A 158 14.40 9.38 3.05
C LYS A 158 13.74 9.43 4.44
N LYS A 159 12.40 9.50 4.48
CA LYS A 159 11.67 9.30 5.73
C LYS A 159 11.77 7.84 6.19
N ASP A 160 11.92 7.64 7.46
CA ASP A 160 11.75 6.32 8.09
C ASP A 160 10.31 6.19 8.59
N LEU A 161 9.43 5.66 7.72
CA LEU A 161 8.03 5.49 8.05
C LEU A 161 7.84 4.49 9.19
N THR A 162 8.62 3.42 9.20
CA THR A 162 8.51 2.37 10.22
C THR A 162 8.77 2.92 11.61
N ALA A 163 9.86 3.69 11.78
CA ALA A 163 10.17 4.36 13.04
C ALA A 163 9.10 5.38 13.43
N ILE A 164 8.58 6.16 12.47
CA ILE A 164 7.54 7.16 12.74
C ILE A 164 6.25 6.47 13.21
N ILE A 165 5.80 5.42 12.53
CA ILE A 165 4.56 4.70 12.89
C ILE A 165 4.72 3.94 14.20
N ALA A 166 5.88 3.37 14.47
CA ALA A 166 6.17 2.77 15.78
C ALA A 166 6.07 3.79 16.92
N ALA A 167 6.55 5.01 16.70
CA ALA A 167 6.44 6.11 17.67
C ALA A 167 4.98 6.58 17.89
N HIS A 168 4.04 6.27 17.00
CA HIS A 168 2.61 6.50 17.19
C HIS A 168 1.95 5.49 18.15
N GLY A 169 2.67 4.47 18.60
CA GLY A 169 2.10 3.43 19.47
C GLY A 169 1.25 2.41 18.73
N SER A 170 1.46 2.23 17.43
CA SER A 170 0.82 1.13 16.68
C SER A 170 1.15 -0.21 17.34
N PRO A 171 0.18 -1.11 17.53
CA PRO A 171 0.41 -2.41 18.19
C PRO A 171 1.35 -3.32 17.42
N TYR A 172 1.45 -3.12 16.10
CA TYR A 172 2.34 -3.90 15.24
C TYR A 172 2.83 -3.03 14.07
N VAL A 173 4.12 -3.05 13.83
CA VAL A 173 4.78 -2.40 12.68
C VAL A 173 5.88 -3.33 12.20
N ALA A 174 5.90 -3.63 10.92
CA ALA A 174 6.93 -4.46 10.30
C ALA A 174 7.41 -3.85 8.99
N GLN A 175 8.63 -4.15 8.63
CA GLN A 175 9.20 -3.84 7.32
C GLN A 175 9.93 -5.08 6.81
N THR A 176 9.68 -5.42 5.56
CA THR A 176 10.34 -6.53 4.86
C THR A 176 10.79 -6.09 3.47
N ALA A 177 11.67 -6.87 2.86
CA ALA A 177 12.11 -6.70 1.49
C ALA A 177 11.75 -7.96 0.69
N PHE A 178 10.99 -7.79 -0.36
CA PHE A 178 10.42 -8.91 -1.13
C PHE A 178 11.48 -9.76 -1.86
N ILE A 179 12.65 -9.22 -2.17
CA ILE A 179 13.69 -9.89 -2.97
C ILE A 179 14.72 -10.68 -2.14
N GLY A 180 14.66 -10.59 -0.82
CA GLY A 180 15.67 -11.22 0.03
C GLY A 180 15.37 -12.67 0.37
N ASN A 181 14.15 -12.93 0.81
CA ASN A 181 13.72 -14.24 1.27
C ASN A 181 12.19 -14.33 1.18
N MET A 182 11.68 -15.30 0.43
CA MET A 182 10.23 -15.52 0.31
C MET A 182 9.57 -15.87 1.64
N GLY A 183 10.30 -16.47 2.58
CA GLY A 183 9.83 -16.76 3.93
C GLY A 183 9.53 -15.52 4.76
N ASP A 184 10.10 -14.38 4.43
CA ASP A 184 9.85 -13.11 5.14
C ASP A 184 8.53 -12.42 4.69
N LEU A 185 7.91 -12.92 3.59
CA LEU A 185 6.62 -12.41 3.10
C LEU A 185 5.43 -13.12 3.73
N HIS A 186 5.62 -14.31 4.26
CA HIS A 186 4.61 -15.14 4.93
C HIS A 186 4.81 -15.12 6.44
#